data_ff28cb58dc733fc058525a5d7dda4dbd
#
_entry.id   ff28cb58dc733fc058525a5d7dda4dbd
#
_cell.length_a   1.000
_cell.length_b   1.000
_cell.length_c   1.000
_cell.angle_alpha   90.00
_cell.angle_beta   90.00
_cell.angle_gamma   90.00
#
_symmetry.space_group_name_H-M   'P 1'
#
loop_
_entity.id
_entity.type
_entity.pdbx_description
1 polymer ?
#
loop_
_entity_poly.entity_id
_entity_poly.type
_entity_poly.pdbx_seq_one_letter_code
_entity_poly.pdbx_strand_id
1 'polypeptide(L)'
;MVQQETRLTVADNSGARELLIIKVLGGALHRYANVGDIVVCSVKKASPNGAVKKGDVVKAVIGRTKTGVRRNDGSYIKFDENAAVIIKEDGTPRGTRIFGPVARELREKNYMKIVSLAPEVL
;
A
#
# COMPACT_ATOMS: atom_id res chain seq x y z
N MET A 1 -1.08 4.08 11.33
CA MET A 1 -1.76 2.79 11.08
C MET A 1 -3.10 3.01 10.42
N VAL A 2 -3.52 2.08 9.61
CA VAL A 2 -4.79 2.14 8.90
C VAL A 2 -5.66 0.95 9.27
N GLN A 3 -6.96 1.09 9.11
CA GLN A 3 -7.91 0.07 9.51
C GLN A 3 -9.05 -0.03 8.51
N GLN A 4 -9.99 -0.91 8.76
CA GLN A 4 -11.20 -1.04 7.96
C GLN A 4 -11.86 0.33 7.79
N GLU A 5 -12.33 0.61 6.57
CA GLU A 5 -12.95 1.88 6.16
C GLU A 5 -12.00 3.06 6.04
N THR A 6 -10.69 2.89 6.25
CA THR A 6 -9.71 3.93 5.94
C THR A 6 -9.57 4.07 4.42
N ARG A 7 -9.49 5.31 3.94
CA ARG A 7 -9.22 5.58 2.54
C ARG A 7 -7.73 5.74 2.31
N LEU A 8 -7.25 5.14 1.23
CA LEU A 8 -5.84 5.15 0.85
C LEU A 8 -5.65 5.80 -0.50
N THR A 9 -4.54 6.53 -0.64
CA THR A 9 -4.06 6.98 -1.94
C THR A 9 -3.31 5.83 -2.59
N VAL A 10 -3.42 5.69 -3.91
CA VAL A 10 -2.69 4.67 -4.66
C VAL A 10 -1.37 5.23 -5.14
N ALA A 11 -0.29 4.53 -4.83
CA ALA A 11 1.07 5.00 -5.13
C ALA A 11 1.63 4.40 -6.43
N ASP A 12 0.80 3.79 -7.26
CA ASP A 12 1.27 3.17 -8.50
C ASP A 12 0.48 3.66 -9.71
N ASN A 13 0.90 3.19 -10.89
CA ASN A 13 0.26 3.54 -12.17
C ASN A 13 -0.71 2.48 -12.67
N SER A 14 -1.30 1.69 -11.78
CA SER A 14 -2.30 0.67 -12.14
C SER A 14 -3.61 1.26 -12.66
N GLY A 15 -3.82 2.55 -12.44
CA GLY A 15 -5.05 3.24 -12.83
C GLY A 15 -5.97 3.58 -11.66
N ALA A 16 -5.87 2.87 -10.56
CA ALA A 16 -6.62 3.23 -9.35
C ALA A 16 -6.03 4.47 -8.71
N ARG A 17 -6.88 5.31 -8.12
CA ARG A 17 -6.47 6.55 -7.45
C ARG A 17 -6.78 6.55 -5.96
N GLU A 18 -7.90 5.95 -5.58
CA GLU A 18 -8.33 5.90 -4.19
C GLU A 18 -8.91 4.54 -3.87
N LEU A 19 -8.52 3.99 -2.73
CA LEU A 19 -8.98 2.71 -2.22
C LEU A 19 -9.67 2.88 -0.88
N LEU A 20 -10.66 2.03 -0.61
CA LEU A 20 -11.28 1.93 0.72
C LEU A 20 -10.98 0.55 1.28
N ILE A 21 -10.39 0.49 2.46
CA ILE A 21 -10.06 -0.78 3.10
C ILE A 21 -11.34 -1.50 3.52
N ILE A 22 -11.52 -2.72 3.03
CA ILE A 22 -12.62 -3.60 3.42
C ILE A 22 -12.18 -4.48 4.58
N LYS A 23 -10.96 -5.01 4.52
CA LYS A 23 -10.45 -5.97 5.50
C LYS A 23 -8.93 -5.87 5.60
N VAL A 24 -8.43 -6.00 6.82
CA VAL A 24 -6.98 -6.14 7.07
C VAL A 24 -6.68 -7.63 7.20
N LEU A 25 -5.75 -8.13 6.39
CA LEU A 25 -5.33 -9.53 6.44
C LEU A 25 -4.25 -9.72 7.50
N GLY A 26 -4.09 -10.93 7.99
CA GLY A 26 -3.04 -11.25 8.95
C GLY A 26 -3.54 -11.92 10.23
N GLY A 27 -4.78 -12.41 10.25
CA GLY A 27 -5.34 -13.16 11.36
C GLY A 27 -6.53 -12.49 12.02
N ALA A 28 -7.22 -13.25 12.89
CA ALA A 28 -8.51 -12.86 13.46
C ALA A 28 -8.44 -11.60 14.36
N LEU A 29 -7.28 -11.34 14.97
CA LEU A 29 -7.08 -10.21 15.88
C LEU A 29 -6.38 -9.03 15.21
N HIS A 30 -6.11 -9.12 13.92
CA HIS A 30 -5.39 -8.08 13.19
C HIS A 30 -6.35 -6.97 12.76
N ARG A 31 -6.44 -5.91 13.57
CA ARG A 31 -7.37 -4.79 13.33
C ARG A 31 -6.77 -3.67 12.52
N TYR A 32 -5.46 -3.46 12.61
CA TYR A 32 -4.77 -2.32 12.01
C TYR A 32 -3.68 -2.82 11.09
N ALA A 33 -3.50 -2.13 9.97
CA ALA A 33 -2.41 -2.40 9.05
C ALA A 33 -1.35 -1.32 9.17
N ASN A 34 -0.09 -1.70 9.05
CA ASN A 34 1.04 -0.80 8.97
C ASN A 34 1.82 -1.11 7.69
N VAL A 35 2.96 -0.43 7.50
CA VAL A 35 3.80 -0.65 6.32
C VAL A 35 4.12 -2.13 6.15
N GLY A 36 3.92 -2.63 4.94
CA GLY A 36 4.18 -4.02 4.59
C GLY A 36 3.03 -4.98 4.86
N ASP A 37 1.96 -4.53 5.46
CA ASP A 37 0.77 -5.37 5.67
C ASP A 37 -0.11 -5.36 4.43
N ILE A 38 -0.83 -6.46 4.22
CA ILE A 38 -1.74 -6.61 3.08
C ILE A 38 -3.16 -6.30 3.53
N VAL A 39 -3.86 -5.52 2.70
CA VAL A 39 -5.27 -5.19 2.92
C VAL A 39 -6.09 -5.53 1.68
N VAL A 40 -7.36 -5.86 1.89
CA VAL A 40 -8.32 -6.01 0.81
C VAL A 40 -9.08 -4.70 0.69
N CYS A 41 -9.14 -4.16 -0.50
CA CYS A 41 -9.71 -2.83 -0.76
C CYS A 41 -10.72 -2.85 -1.88
N SER A 42 -11.67 -1.89 -1.83
CA SER A 42 -12.54 -1.56 -2.94
C SER A 42 -12.00 -0.31 -3.63
N VAL A 43 -11.93 -0.32 -4.95
CA VAL A 43 -11.47 0.84 -5.73
C VAL A 43 -12.60 1.87 -5.80
N LYS A 44 -12.37 3.06 -5.24
CA LYS A 44 -13.37 4.13 -5.20
C LYS A 44 -13.19 5.16 -6.30
N LYS A 45 -11.96 5.39 -6.76
CA LYS A 45 -11.65 6.27 -7.88
C LYS A 45 -10.59 5.62 -8.75
N ALA A 46 -10.80 5.64 -10.07
CA ALA A 46 -9.87 5.06 -11.02
C ALA A 46 -9.90 5.82 -12.34
N SER A 47 -8.79 5.76 -13.07
CA SER A 47 -8.71 6.29 -14.43
C SER A 47 -9.52 5.41 -15.40
N PRO A 48 -10.19 5.98 -16.40
CA PRO A 48 -11.03 5.20 -17.32
C PRO A 48 -10.28 4.10 -18.08
N ASN A 49 -9.00 4.33 -18.37
CA ASN A 49 -8.18 3.41 -19.19
C ASN A 49 -7.17 2.61 -18.37
N GLY A 50 -7.34 2.57 -17.05
CA GLY A 50 -6.43 1.81 -16.20
C GLY A 50 -6.69 0.32 -16.19
N ALA A 51 -5.72 -0.45 -15.69
CA ALA A 51 -5.85 -1.89 -15.52
C ALA A 51 -6.87 -2.26 -14.43
N VAL A 52 -7.13 -1.33 -13.51
CA VAL A 52 -8.06 -1.51 -12.40
C VAL A 52 -9.19 -0.50 -12.56
N LYS A 53 -10.42 -0.93 -12.38
CA LYS A 53 -11.62 -0.11 -12.56
C LYS A 53 -12.31 0.18 -11.25
N LYS A 54 -13.08 1.27 -11.22
CA LYS A 54 -13.92 1.62 -10.07
C LYS A 54 -14.86 0.46 -9.73
N GLY A 55 -14.93 0.13 -8.46
CA GLY A 55 -15.75 -0.97 -7.96
C GLY A 55 -15.02 -2.30 -7.83
N ASP A 56 -13.83 -2.43 -8.41
CA ASP A 56 -13.05 -3.66 -8.28
C ASP A 56 -12.61 -3.88 -6.83
N VAL A 57 -12.49 -5.15 -6.45
CA VAL A 57 -11.92 -5.55 -5.17
C VAL A 57 -10.50 -6.04 -5.43
N VAL A 58 -9.54 -5.42 -4.76
CA VAL A 58 -8.12 -5.70 -4.98
C VAL A 58 -7.39 -5.90 -3.66
N LYS A 59 -6.25 -6.57 -3.72
CA LYS A 59 -5.30 -6.63 -2.61
C LYS A 59 -4.24 -5.55 -2.80
N ALA A 60 -3.84 -4.95 -1.70
CA ALA A 60 -2.82 -3.92 -1.72
C ALA A 60 -1.88 -4.07 -0.52
N VAL A 61 -0.66 -3.61 -0.70
CA VAL A 61 0.34 -3.56 0.37
C VAL A 61 0.52 -2.11 0.79
N ILE A 62 0.53 -1.85 2.09
CA ILE A 62 0.73 -0.51 2.62
C ILE A 62 2.19 -0.11 2.40
N GLY A 63 2.42 0.95 1.64
CA GLY A 63 3.77 1.44 1.33
C GLY A 63 4.25 2.56 2.21
N ARG A 64 3.32 3.39 2.71
CA ARG A 64 3.62 4.48 3.62
C ARG A 64 2.39 4.87 4.42
N THR A 65 2.61 5.38 5.64
CA THR A 65 1.51 5.82 6.53
C THR A 65 1.84 7.15 7.19
N LYS A 66 0.79 7.88 7.56
CA LYS A 66 0.95 9.12 8.36
C LYS A 66 1.47 8.84 9.76
N THR A 67 1.06 7.74 10.36
CA THR A 67 1.53 7.32 11.67
C THR A 67 3.02 6.97 11.63
N GLY A 68 3.46 6.41 10.53
CA GLY A 68 4.88 6.11 10.31
C GLY A 68 5.35 4.83 10.97
N VAL A 69 6.66 4.66 10.95
CA VAL A 69 7.32 3.45 11.45
C VAL A 69 8.40 3.86 12.44
N ARG A 70 8.40 3.24 13.61
CA ARG A 70 9.46 3.38 14.59
C ARG A 70 10.51 2.29 14.36
N ARG A 71 11.76 2.68 14.24
CA ARG A 71 12.85 1.76 13.94
C ARG A 71 13.64 1.39 15.18
N ASN A 72 14.37 0.28 15.09
CA ASN A 72 15.14 -0.27 16.23
C ASN A 72 16.24 0.67 16.72
N ASP A 73 16.78 1.52 15.85
CA ASP A 73 17.80 2.49 16.20
C ASP A 73 17.25 3.75 16.88
N GLY A 74 15.94 3.80 17.13
CA GLY A 74 15.30 4.95 17.74
C GLY A 74 14.82 6.00 16.75
N SER A 75 15.14 5.87 15.48
CA SER A 75 14.65 6.79 14.46
C SER A 75 13.18 6.52 14.14
N TYR A 76 12.54 7.50 13.53
CA TYR A 76 11.11 7.44 13.24
C TYR A 76 10.88 8.08 11.88
N ILE A 77 10.12 7.40 11.00
CA ILE A 77 9.76 7.95 9.71
C ILE A 77 8.25 8.08 9.60
N LYS A 78 7.79 9.27 9.17
CA LYS A 78 6.38 9.57 8.91
C LYS A 78 6.24 10.08 7.50
N PHE A 79 5.07 9.83 6.92
CA PHE A 79 4.75 10.31 5.58
C PHE A 79 3.54 11.23 5.63
N ASP A 80 3.34 11.99 4.56
CA ASP A 80 2.24 12.97 4.49
C ASP A 80 0.88 12.32 4.25
N GLU A 81 0.87 11.07 3.79
CA GLU A 81 -0.36 10.38 3.44
C GLU A 81 -0.26 8.89 3.69
N ASN A 82 -1.42 8.23 3.74
CA ASN A 82 -1.50 6.78 3.76
C ASN A 82 -1.63 6.31 2.31
N ALA A 83 -0.68 5.53 1.84
CA ALA A 83 -0.67 5.08 0.46
C ALA A 83 -0.36 3.59 0.36
N ALA A 84 -0.91 2.98 -0.67
CA ALA A 84 -0.76 1.54 -0.91
C ALA A 84 -0.43 1.27 -2.37
N VAL A 85 0.15 0.11 -2.61
CA VAL A 85 0.48 -0.40 -3.94
C VAL A 85 -0.37 -1.63 -4.19
N ILE A 86 -1.09 -1.64 -5.31
CA ILE A 86 -1.93 -2.79 -5.68
C ILE A 86 -1.04 -3.95 -6.11
N ILE A 87 -1.33 -5.13 -5.56
CA ILE A 87 -0.56 -6.34 -5.84
C ILE A 87 -1.42 -7.42 -6.48
N LYS A 88 -0.73 -8.34 -7.17
CA LYS A 88 -1.34 -9.56 -7.71
C LYS A 88 -1.39 -10.63 -6.64
N GLU A 89 -2.02 -11.77 -6.95
CA GLU A 89 -2.11 -12.90 -6.03
C GLU A 89 -0.75 -13.42 -5.57
N ASP A 90 0.29 -13.29 -6.40
CA ASP A 90 1.65 -13.74 -6.07
C ASP A 90 2.46 -12.69 -5.29
N GLY A 91 1.86 -11.56 -4.95
CA GLY A 91 2.52 -10.50 -4.19
C GLY A 91 3.31 -9.51 -5.02
N THR A 92 3.34 -9.65 -6.34
CA THR A 92 4.04 -8.70 -7.20
C THR A 92 3.16 -7.49 -7.51
N PRO A 93 3.76 -6.28 -7.72
CA PRO A 93 2.96 -5.10 -8.03
C PRO A 93 2.25 -5.24 -9.36
N ARG A 94 1.02 -4.76 -9.43
CA ARG A 94 0.24 -4.77 -10.65
C ARG A 94 0.68 -3.69 -11.62
N GLY A 95 1.11 -2.54 -11.10
CA GLY A 95 1.62 -1.45 -11.90
C GLY A 95 3.11 -1.62 -12.24
N THR A 96 3.59 -0.77 -13.14
CA THR A 96 5.00 -0.78 -13.58
C THR A 96 5.82 0.35 -12.96
N ARG A 97 5.17 1.31 -12.29
CA ARG A 97 5.83 2.44 -11.66
C ARG A 97 5.23 2.70 -10.29
N ILE A 98 6.07 3.17 -9.38
CA ILE A 98 5.65 3.62 -8.05
C ILE A 98 5.89 5.12 -7.96
N PHE A 99 4.92 5.84 -7.39
CA PHE A 99 5.00 7.29 -7.20
C PHE A 99 5.28 7.62 -5.74
N GLY A 100 6.24 8.49 -5.52
CA GLY A 100 6.62 8.93 -4.20
C GLY A 100 7.44 7.90 -3.42
N PRO A 101 7.83 8.24 -2.19
CA PRO A 101 8.65 7.35 -1.38
C PRO A 101 7.88 6.17 -0.82
N VAL A 102 8.61 5.10 -0.52
CA VAL A 102 8.09 3.97 0.26
C VAL A 102 9.03 3.73 1.44
N ALA A 103 8.51 3.13 2.49
CA ALA A 103 9.32 2.77 3.64
C ALA A 103 10.15 1.53 3.33
N ARG A 104 11.40 1.50 3.79
CA ARG A 104 12.31 0.38 3.52
C ARG A 104 11.91 -0.92 4.21
N GLU A 105 10.98 -0.87 5.15
CA GLU A 105 10.43 -2.05 5.80
C GLU A 105 9.77 -3.03 4.80
N LEU A 106 9.41 -2.56 3.62
CA LEU A 106 8.91 -3.44 2.55
C LEU A 106 9.96 -4.47 2.12
N ARG A 107 11.23 -4.12 2.18
CA ARG A 107 12.32 -5.03 1.84
C ARG A 107 12.37 -6.21 2.83
N GLU A 108 12.16 -5.92 4.10
CA GLU A 108 12.16 -6.94 5.15
C GLU A 108 11.00 -7.91 5.02
N LYS A 109 9.91 -7.47 4.41
CA LYS A 109 8.71 -8.27 4.21
C LYS A 109 8.62 -8.90 2.82
N ASN A 110 9.74 -8.94 2.09
CA ASN A 110 9.89 -9.60 0.80
C ASN A 110 9.17 -8.92 -0.37
N TYR A 111 8.95 -7.61 -0.29
CA TYR A 111 8.38 -6.84 -1.40
C TYR A 111 9.47 -6.13 -2.21
N MET A 112 10.48 -6.88 -2.60
CA MET A 112 11.65 -6.34 -3.32
C MET A 112 11.30 -5.70 -4.67
N LYS A 113 10.30 -6.23 -5.37
CA LYS A 113 9.89 -5.64 -6.64
C LYS A 113 9.29 -4.26 -6.47
N ILE A 114 8.53 -4.05 -5.39
CA ILE A 114 7.99 -2.73 -5.06
C ILE A 114 9.13 -1.77 -4.73
N VAL A 115 10.07 -2.21 -3.92
CA VAL A 115 11.23 -1.39 -3.54
C VAL A 115 12.06 -1.01 -4.77
N SER A 116 12.25 -1.94 -5.71
CA SER A 116 13.03 -1.67 -6.90
C SER A 116 12.37 -0.68 -7.86
N LEU A 117 11.04 -0.62 -7.85
CA LEU A 117 10.28 0.32 -8.69
C LEU A 117 10.10 1.69 -8.05
N ALA A 118 10.29 1.80 -6.75
CA ALA A 118 10.09 3.05 -6.05
C ALA A 118 11.20 4.06 -6.37
N PRO A 119 10.86 5.35 -6.60
CA PRO A 119 11.88 6.36 -6.87
C PRO A 119 12.72 6.70 -5.65
N GLU A 120 12.18 6.47 -4.46
CA GLU A 120 12.86 6.77 -3.21
C GLU A 120 12.44 5.78 -2.14
N VAL A 121 13.41 5.28 -1.38
CA VAL A 121 13.17 4.34 -0.28
C VAL A 121 13.69 4.97 1.01
N LEU A 122 12.79 5.27 1.90
CA LEU A 122 13.10 5.93 3.17
C LEU A 122 12.88 4.96 4.33
#